data_c50e5cc36becd4114967af9e6848fbf3
#
_entry.id   c50e5cc36becd4114967af9e6848fbf3
#
_cell.length_a   1.000
_cell.length_b   1.000
_cell.length_c   1.000
_cell.angle_alpha   90.00
_cell.angle_beta   90.00
_cell.angle_gamma   90.00
#
_symmetry.space_group_name_H-M   'P 1'
#
loop_
_entity.id
_entity.type
_entity.pdbx_description
1 polymer ?
#
loop_
_entity_poly.entity_id
_entity_poly.type
_entity_poly.pdbx_seq_one_letter_code
_entity_poly.pdbx_strand_id
1 'polypeptide(L)'
;MKNTLLTAALLLLTRFALSAATVDLGTVTDHTPYDRYLTPVKEVFNSMHGESASMDKVQALMREGRAFRYAHSEPYVPAAPQETAARHTGDCKDKALWLMDQLQDPTARFVIGKMTRGANLSHAWVMWQHDGKWWILDCTMMARPIAADKAGTNDYVPLYSYSRGAAFRHTDKAGLANTAVAAKNRVAAN
;
A
#
# COMPACT_ATOMS: atom_id res chain seq x y z
N MET A 1 68.27 15.83 -17.33
CA MET A 1 67.40 14.62 -17.20
C MET A 1 66.40 14.94 -16.09
N LYS A 2 65.17 15.23 -16.47
CA LYS A 2 64.08 15.60 -15.52
C LYS A 2 63.08 14.45 -15.43
N ASN A 3 63.05 13.77 -14.30
CA ASN A 3 62.08 12.68 -14.00
C ASN A 3 60.77 13.30 -13.58
N THR A 4 59.76 13.16 -14.42
CA THR A 4 58.36 13.52 -14.11
C THR A 4 57.70 12.29 -13.48
N LEU A 5 57.45 12.35 -12.17
CA LEU A 5 56.62 11.40 -11.44
C LEU A 5 55.11 11.66 -11.75
N LEU A 6 54.51 10.72 -12.48
CA LEU A 6 53.06 10.73 -12.71
C LEU A 6 52.39 10.10 -11.51
N THR A 7 51.75 10.91 -10.67
CA THR A 7 50.92 10.43 -9.55
C THR A 7 49.55 10.10 -10.07
N ALA A 8 49.23 8.81 -10.25
CA ALA A 8 47.89 8.34 -10.59
C ALA A 8 47.03 8.38 -9.32
N ALA A 9 46.14 9.33 -9.22
CA ALA A 9 45.09 9.38 -8.19
C ALA A 9 43.97 8.43 -8.56
N LEU A 10 43.96 7.23 -7.92
CA LEU A 10 42.86 6.26 -8.03
C LEU A 10 41.67 6.74 -7.19
N LEU A 11 40.70 7.41 -7.85
CA LEU A 11 39.42 7.76 -7.24
C LEU A 11 38.60 6.49 -7.02
N LEU A 12 38.62 5.98 -5.78
CA LEU A 12 37.67 4.96 -5.30
C LEU A 12 36.29 5.61 -5.21
N LEU A 13 35.48 5.48 -6.24
CA LEU A 13 34.05 5.70 -6.21
C LEU A 13 33.39 4.60 -5.41
N THR A 14 33.31 4.75 -4.09
CA THR A 14 32.43 3.94 -3.24
C THR A 14 30.99 4.23 -3.63
N ARG A 15 30.41 3.37 -4.47
CA ARG A 15 28.97 3.37 -4.71
C ARG A 15 28.30 2.92 -3.42
N PHE A 16 27.82 3.87 -2.64
CA PHE A 16 26.81 3.58 -1.62
C PHE A 16 25.57 3.08 -2.38
N ALA A 17 25.39 1.78 -2.47
CA ALA A 17 24.12 1.20 -2.85
C ALA A 17 23.12 1.57 -1.75
N LEU A 18 22.35 2.63 -1.95
CA LEU A 18 21.19 2.93 -1.13
C LEU A 18 20.25 1.73 -1.31
N SER A 19 20.20 0.84 -0.32
CA SER A 19 19.24 -0.27 -0.32
C SER A 19 17.86 0.35 -0.26
N ALA A 20 17.19 0.42 -1.41
CA ALA A 20 15.79 0.81 -1.45
C ALA A 20 15.01 -0.17 -0.58
N ALA A 21 14.25 0.34 0.39
CA ALA A 21 13.37 -0.49 1.19
C ALA A 21 12.40 -1.20 0.22
N THR A 22 12.37 -2.53 0.28
CA THR A 22 11.45 -3.30 -0.54
C THR A 22 10.09 -3.32 0.11
N VAL A 23 9.05 -3.05 -0.67
CA VAL A 23 7.65 -3.10 -0.22
C VAL A 23 7.19 -4.56 -0.20
N ASP A 24 6.55 -4.99 0.89
CA ASP A 24 5.94 -6.32 0.97
C ASP A 24 4.68 -6.38 0.07
N LEU A 25 4.78 -7.10 -1.04
CA LEU A 25 3.69 -7.30 -1.98
C LEU A 25 2.86 -8.57 -1.68
N GLY A 26 3.23 -9.31 -0.64
CA GLY A 26 2.57 -10.56 -0.25
C GLY A 26 2.82 -11.72 -1.20
N THR A 27 2.31 -12.88 -0.82
CA THR A 27 2.29 -14.10 -1.63
C THR A 27 0.85 -14.43 -2.01
N VAL A 28 0.63 -14.89 -3.25
CA VAL A 28 -0.70 -15.29 -3.72
C VAL A 28 -1.28 -16.37 -2.80
N THR A 29 -2.56 -16.26 -2.49
CA THR A 29 -3.31 -17.22 -1.68
C THR A 29 -4.69 -17.46 -2.27
N ASP A 30 -5.18 -18.70 -2.18
CA ASP A 30 -6.50 -19.06 -2.67
C ASP A 30 -7.62 -18.68 -1.69
N HIS A 31 -7.29 -18.54 -0.39
CA HIS A 31 -8.28 -18.27 0.65
C HIS A 31 -7.79 -17.27 1.67
N THR A 32 -8.73 -16.42 2.13
CA THR A 32 -8.51 -15.46 3.22
C THR A 32 -9.69 -15.52 4.20
N PRO A 33 -9.50 -15.12 5.46
CA PRO A 33 -10.61 -15.03 6.44
C PRO A 33 -11.70 -14.04 6.04
N TYR A 34 -11.42 -13.15 5.09
CA TYR A 34 -12.31 -12.05 4.68
C TYR A 34 -13.13 -12.36 3.44
N ASP A 35 -12.90 -13.48 2.72
CA ASP A 35 -13.49 -13.77 1.40
C ASP A 35 -15.02 -13.62 1.36
N ARG A 36 -15.71 -13.99 2.46
CA ARG A 36 -17.17 -13.87 2.59
C ARG A 36 -17.69 -12.43 2.69
N TYR A 37 -16.81 -11.47 2.98
CA TYR A 37 -17.15 -10.06 3.17
C TYR A 37 -16.78 -9.18 1.98
N LEU A 38 -16.10 -9.73 0.97
CA LEU A 38 -15.46 -8.96 -0.09
C LEU A 38 -16.25 -8.91 -1.41
N THR A 39 -17.52 -9.27 -1.40
CA THR A 39 -18.36 -9.14 -2.60
C THR A 39 -18.31 -7.72 -3.18
N PRO A 40 -18.51 -6.63 -2.41
CA PRO A 40 -18.43 -5.28 -2.95
C PRO A 40 -17.04 -4.93 -3.51
N VAL A 41 -15.97 -5.46 -2.91
CA VAL A 41 -14.59 -5.24 -3.40
C VAL A 41 -14.38 -5.91 -4.76
N LYS A 42 -14.88 -7.14 -4.93
CA LYS A 42 -14.84 -7.87 -6.21
C LYS A 42 -15.64 -7.16 -7.29
N GLU A 43 -16.80 -6.60 -6.96
CA GLU A 43 -17.64 -5.82 -7.88
C GLU A 43 -16.90 -4.59 -8.38
N VAL A 44 -16.23 -3.83 -7.50
CA VAL A 44 -15.41 -2.69 -7.88
C VAL A 44 -14.26 -3.13 -8.80
N PHE A 45 -13.53 -4.20 -8.51
CA PHE A 45 -12.50 -4.71 -9.40
C PHE A 45 -13.04 -5.11 -10.78
N ASN A 46 -14.23 -5.70 -10.85
CA ASN A 46 -14.84 -6.10 -12.10
C ASN A 46 -15.31 -4.90 -12.94
N SER A 47 -15.69 -3.80 -12.29
CA SER A 47 -16.12 -2.55 -12.95
C SER A 47 -14.96 -1.63 -13.32
N MET A 48 -13.73 -1.93 -12.91
CA MET A 48 -12.57 -1.12 -13.28
C MET A 48 -12.23 -1.23 -14.75
N HIS A 49 -12.28 -0.10 -15.45
CA HIS A 49 -11.93 0.01 -16.87
C HIS A 49 -10.93 1.14 -17.13
N GLY A 50 -10.45 1.80 -16.07
CA GLY A 50 -9.62 2.99 -16.17
C GLY A 50 -8.17 2.70 -16.56
N GLU A 51 -7.51 3.76 -17.00
CA GLU A 51 -6.09 3.83 -17.17
C GLU A 51 -5.42 4.22 -15.83
N SER A 52 -4.07 4.21 -15.79
CA SER A 52 -3.34 4.63 -14.60
C SER A 52 -3.71 6.05 -14.18
N ALA A 53 -4.08 6.22 -12.92
CA ALA A 53 -4.48 7.50 -12.38
C ALA A 53 -3.27 8.44 -12.23
N SER A 54 -3.49 9.75 -12.39
CA SER A 54 -2.46 10.74 -12.10
C SER A 54 -2.34 11.01 -10.60
N MET A 55 -1.16 11.46 -10.15
CA MET A 55 -0.94 11.85 -8.77
C MET A 55 -1.89 12.97 -8.32
N ASP A 56 -2.22 13.93 -9.20
CA ASP A 56 -3.14 15.02 -8.90
C ASP A 56 -4.57 14.51 -8.64
N LYS A 57 -5.05 13.55 -9.45
CA LYS A 57 -6.33 12.87 -9.21
C LYS A 57 -6.33 12.18 -7.85
N VAL A 58 -5.29 11.41 -7.56
CA VAL A 58 -5.15 10.71 -6.27
C VAL A 58 -5.18 11.68 -5.10
N GLN A 59 -4.44 12.79 -5.17
CA GLN A 59 -4.42 13.79 -4.11
C GLN A 59 -5.79 14.47 -3.92
N ALA A 60 -6.53 14.73 -4.99
CA ALA A 60 -7.88 15.27 -4.92
C ALA A 60 -8.83 14.30 -4.21
N LEU A 61 -8.86 13.03 -4.63
CA LEU A 61 -9.67 11.97 -4.03
C LEU A 61 -9.32 11.72 -2.55
N MET A 62 -8.02 11.75 -2.21
CA MET A 62 -7.58 11.61 -0.81
C MET A 62 -8.11 12.74 0.08
N ARG A 63 -8.10 13.99 -0.40
CA ARG A 63 -8.70 15.13 0.34
C ARG A 63 -10.20 14.98 0.50
N GLU A 64 -10.89 14.60 -0.56
CA GLU A 64 -12.33 14.36 -0.55
C GLU A 64 -12.72 13.26 0.44
N GLY A 65 -12.15 12.07 0.31
CA GLY A 65 -12.41 10.97 1.22
C GLY A 65 -12.01 11.28 2.67
N ARG A 66 -10.98 12.11 2.89
CA ARG A 66 -10.60 12.55 4.25
C ARG A 66 -11.67 13.42 4.89
N ALA A 67 -12.41 14.19 4.10
CA ALA A 67 -13.51 15.02 4.58
C ALA A 67 -14.78 14.23 4.96
N PHE A 68 -14.93 12.98 4.50
CA PHE A 68 -16.05 12.14 4.91
C PHE A 68 -16.01 11.86 6.41
N ARG A 69 -17.17 11.95 7.06
CA ARG A 69 -17.31 11.64 8.49
C ARG A 69 -17.01 10.15 8.73
N TYR A 70 -16.21 9.85 9.75
CA TYR A 70 -15.97 8.46 10.15
C TYR A 70 -17.18 7.94 10.93
N ALA A 71 -17.69 6.77 10.56
CA ALA A 71 -18.73 6.06 11.28
C ALA A 71 -18.49 4.55 11.13
N HIS A 72 -18.13 3.91 12.24
CA HIS A 72 -17.93 2.46 12.29
C HIS A 72 -19.23 1.72 11.96
N SER A 73 -19.11 0.63 11.21
CA SER A 73 -20.24 -0.23 10.83
C SER A 73 -19.88 -1.71 10.95
N GLU A 74 -20.86 -2.49 11.38
CA GLU A 74 -20.81 -3.95 11.39
C GLU A 74 -21.97 -4.50 10.54
N PRO A 75 -21.84 -5.69 9.93
CA PRO A 75 -20.66 -6.57 9.90
C PRO A 75 -19.52 -5.99 9.05
N TYR A 76 -18.36 -6.66 9.02
CA TYR A 76 -17.19 -6.26 8.24
C TYR A 76 -17.41 -6.43 6.72
N VAL A 77 -18.46 -5.81 6.19
CA VAL A 77 -18.75 -5.74 4.76
C VAL A 77 -18.63 -4.27 4.34
N PRO A 78 -17.76 -3.93 3.38
CA PRO A 78 -17.70 -2.57 2.89
C PRO A 78 -19.04 -2.15 2.26
N ALA A 79 -19.50 -0.94 2.58
CA ALA A 79 -20.65 -0.33 1.90
C ALA A 79 -20.32 -0.09 0.41
N ALA A 80 -21.35 -0.09 -0.43
CA ALA A 80 -21.16 0.25 -1.83
C ALA A 80 -20.56 1.65 -1.98
N PRO A 81 -19.65 1.88 -2.96
CA PRO A 81 -19.00 3.18 -3.16
C PRO A 81 -19.98 4.34 -3.30
N GLN A 82 -21.10 4.12 -4.03
CA GLN A 82 -22.14 5.11 -4.26
C GLN A 82 -22.88 5.49 -2.97
N GLU A 83 -23.05 4.54 -2.06
CA GLU A 83 -23.64 4.79 -0.73
C GLU A 83 -22.72 5.65 0.13
N THR A 84 -21.43 5.29 0.16
CA THR A 84 -20.39 6.03 0.89
C THR A 84 -20.31 7.47 0.37
N ALA A 85 -20.31 7.65 -0.94
CA ALA A 85 -20.33 8.95 -1.60
C ALA A 85 -21.57 9.77 -1.24
N ALA A 86 -22.77 9.19 -1.37
CA ALA A 86 -24.04 9.91 -1.13
C ALA A 86 -24.18 10.36 0.33
N ARG A 87 -23.68 9.56 1.28
CA ARG A 87 -23.75 9.86 2.71
C ARG A 87 -22.61 10.74 3.23
N HIS A 88 -21.52 10.87 2.47
CA HIS A 88 -20.23 11.44 2.93
C HIS A 88 -19.81 10.88 4.29
N THR A 89 -20.02 9.58 4.49
CA THR A 89 -19.83 8.89 5.77
C THR A 89 -19.44 7.44 5.50
N GLY A 90 -18.47 6.94 6.26
CA GLY A 90 -18.05 5.55 6.23
C GLY A 90 -16.89 5.30 7.19
N ASP A 91 -16.60 4.04 7.48
CA ASP A 91 -15.38 3.68 8.20
C ASP A 91 -14.21 3.41 7.22
N CYS A 92 -13.13 2.81 7.73
CA CYS A 92 -11.92 2.62 6.93
C CYS A 92 -12.16 1.75 5.69
N LYS A 93 -12.96 0.67 5.80
CA LYS A 93 -13.25 -0.22 4.66
C LYS A 93 -14.12 0.43 3.59
N ASP A 94 -15.11 1.21 4.03
CA ASP A 94 -16.04 1.92 3.14
C ASP A 94 -15.30 3.00 2.35
N LYS A 95 -14.49 3.80 3.04
CA LYS A 95 -13.70 4.88 2.46
C LYS A 95 -12.60 4.35 1.54
N ALA A 96 -11.95 3.23 1.90
CA ALA A 96 -10.96 2.57 1.05
C ALA A 96 -11.60 2.03 -0.24
N LEU A 97 -12.78 1.41 -0.14
CA LEU A 97 -13.50 0.89 -1.31
C LEU A 97 -13.99 2.02 -2.22
N TRP A 98 -14.55 3.10 -1.63
CA TRP A 98 -14.93 4.29 -2.37
C TRP A 98 -13.73 4.90 -3.11
N LEU A 99 -12.60 5.06 -2.43
CA LEU A 99 -11.39 5.60 -3.04
C LEU A 99 -10.92 4.75 -4.21
N MET A 100 -10.94 3.43 -4.06
CA MET A 100 -10.55 2.48 -5.11
C MET A 100 -11.48 2.55 -6.32
N ASP A 101 -12.79 2.67 -6.10
CA ASP A 101 -13.79 2.86 -7.16
C ASP A 101 -13.57 4.17 -7.92
N GLN A 102 -13.36 5.28 -7.22
CA GLN A 102 -13.11 6.58 -7.85
C GLN A 102 -11.75 6.63 -8.58
N LEU A 103 -10.77 5.89 -8.09
CA LEU A 103 -9.44 5.80 -8.67
C LEU A 103 -9.49 5.15 -10.06
N GLN A 104 -10.24 4.06 -10.21
CA GLN A 104 -10.39 3.27 -11.45
C GLN A 104 -9.05 2.78 -12.01
N ASP A 105 -8.04 2.60 -11.19
CA ASP A 105 -6.68 2.20 -11.58
C ASP A 105 -6.47 0.70 -11.33
N PRO A 106 -6.17 -0.10 -12.36
CA PRO A 106 -6.02 -1.55 -12.24
C PRO A 106 -4.82 -1.98 -11.39
N THR A 107 -3.88 -1.08 -11.09
CA THR A 107 -2.75 -1.37 -10.20
C THR A 107 -3.11 -1.25 -8.72
N ALA A 108 -4.28 -0.68 -8.42
CA ALA A 108 -4.76 -0.53 -7.05
C ALA A 108 -5.01 -1.88 -6.38
N ARG A 109 -4.70 -1.96 -5.08
CA ARG A 109 -5.00 -3.10 -4.22
C ARG A 109 -5.80 -2.64 -3.00
N PHE A 110 -6.87 -3.34 -2.70
CA PHE A 110 -7.58 -3.18 -1.43
C PHE A 110 -6.81 -3.95 -0.36
N VAL A 111 -6.44 -3.30 0.73
CA VAL A 111 -5.60 -3.90 1.78
C VAL A 111 -6.35 -3.94 3.10
N ILE A 112 -6.25 -5.08 3.78
CA ILE A 112 -6.68 -5.27 5.16
C ILE A 112 -5.46 -5.59 6.00
N GLY A 113 -5.28 -4.85 7.08
CA GLY A 113 -4.13 -5.00 7.95
C GLY A 113 -4.31 -4.26 9.26
N LYS A 114 -3.22 -3.75 9.81
CA LYS A 114 -3.19 -2.99 11.05
C LYS A 114 -2.44 -1.68 10.84
N MET A 115 -2.90 -0.61 11.50
CA MET A 115 -2.21 0.69 11.46
C MET A 115 -0.81 0.63 12.03
N THR A 116 -0.67 -0.08 13.15
CA THR A 116 0.61 -0.30 13.81
C THR A 116 0.74 -1.76 14.21
N ARG A 117 1.99 -2.23 14.31
CA ARG A 117 2.25 -3.58 14.83
C ARG A 117 1.67 -3.71 16.24
N GLY A 118 0.94 -4.81 16.50
CA GLY A 118 0.30 -5.06 17.79
C GLY A 118 -1.04 -4.36 18.00
N ALA A 119 -1.53 -3.54 17.06
CA ALA A 119 -2.89 -3.02 17.15
C ALA A 119 -3.92 -4.16 17.16
N ASN A 120 -4.96 -4.04 18.00
CA ASN A 120 -6.01 -5.06 18.10
C ASN A 120 -7.02 -4.93 16.96
N LEU A 121 -7.30 -3.70 16.50
CA LEU A 121 -8.28 -3.44 15.47
C LEU A 121 -7.66 -3.58 14.08
N SER A 122 -8.43 -4.18 13.17
CA SER A 122 -8.11 -4.19 11.75
C SER A 122 -8.37 -2.82 11.14
N HIS A 123 -7.63 -2.52 10.08
CA HIS A 123 -7.75 -1.30 9.29
C HIS A 123 -7.72 -1.62 7.80
N ALA A 124 -8.36 -0.80 6.98
CA ALA A 124 -8.36 -0.95 5.53
C ALA A 124 -7.86 0.32 4.85
N TRP A 125 -7.08 0.13 3.78
CA TRP A 125 -6.55 1.20 2.94
C TRP A 125 -6.35 0.70 1.52
N VAL A 126 -5.89 1.57 0.62
CA VAL A 126 -5.51 1.22 -0.75
C VAL A 126 -4.00 1.30 -0.90
N MET A 127 -3.39 0.31 -1.55
CA MET A 127 -2.06 0.43 -2.14
C MET A 127 -2.21 0.68 -3.63
N TRP A 128 -1.38 1.55 -4.18
CA TRP A 128 -1.42 1.96 -5.57
C TRP A 128 -0.01 2.08 -6.15
N GLN A 129 0.19 1.60 -7.39
CA GLN A 129 1.47 1.70 -8.07
C GLN A 129 1.46 2.88 -9.06
N HIS A 130 2.45 3.76 -8.94
CA HIS A 130 2.63 4.90 -9.84
C HIS A 130 4.12 5.20 -10.01
N ASP A 131 4.57 5.40 -11.24
CA ASP A 131 5.97 5.66 -11.61
C ASP A 131 6.95 4.65 -10.98
N GLY A 132 6.59 3.36 -11.03
CA GLY A 132 7.40 2.27 -10.49
C GLY A 132 7.49 2.22 -8.95
N LYS A 133 6.73 3.04 -8.24
CA LYS A 133 6.67 3.08 -6.78
C LYS A 133 5.30 2.68 -6.26
N TRP A 134 5.30 2.11 -5.05
CA TRP A 134 4.06 1.84 -4.33
C TRP A 134 3.75 2.98 -3.37
N TRP A 135 2.46 3.32 -3.32
CA TRP A 135 1.91 4.37 -2.48
C TRP A 135 0.82 3.82 -1.57
N ILE A 136 0.75 4.33 -0.36
CA ILE A 136 -0.34 4.10 0.60
C ILE A 136 -1.33 5.23 0.44
N LEU A 137 -2.57 4.88 0.17
CA LEU A 137 -3.70 5.80 0.03
C LEU A 137 -4.70 5.47 1.15
N ASP A 138 -4.60 6.18 2.25
CA ASP A 138 -5.48 6.01 3.42
C ASP A 138 -6.23 7.31 3.71
N CYS A 139 -7.32 7.54 3.01
CA CYS A 139 -8.15 8.73 3.20
C CYS A 139 -8.96 8.73 4.52
N THR A 140 -8.88 7.66 5.32
CA THR A 140 -9.38 7.67 6.70
C THR A 140 -8.46 8.47 7.61
N MET A 141 -7.17 8.30 7.47
CA MET A 141 -6.17 8.89 8.35
C MET A 141 -5.48 10.12 7.76
N MET A 142 -5.34 10.19 6.43
CA MET A 142 -4.51 11.17 5.74
C MET A 142 -5.25 11.82 4.56
N ALA A 143 -4.84 13.07 4.24
CA ALA A 143 -5.32 13.80 3.07
C ALA A 143 -4.34 13.72 1.88
N ARG A 144 -3.22 13.00 2.01
CA ARG A 144 -2.19 12.88 0.98
C ARG A 144 -1.64 11.45 0.94
N PRO A 145 -1.22 10.94 -0.25
CA PRO A 145 -0.54 9.66 -0.36
C PRO A 145 0.82 9.68 0.34
N ILE A 146 1.24 8.52 0.85
CA ILE A 146 2.57 8.30 1.39
C ILE A 146 3.26 7.24 0.53
N ALA A 147 4.50 7.48 0.12
CA ALA A 147 5.29 6.45 -0.53
C ALA A 147 5.51 5.27 0.44
N ALA A 148 5.20 4.04 0.01
CA ALA A 148 5.20 2.87 0.88
C ALA A 148 6.57 2.58 1.50
N ASP A 149 7.66 2.93 0.82
CA ASP A 149 9.04 2.84 1.32
C ASP A 149 9.39 3.88 2.40
N LYS A 150 8.51 4.87 2.61
CA LYS A 150 8.64 5.92 3.64
C LYS A 150 7.72 5.70 4.85
N ALA A 151 6.83 4.73 4.80
CA ALA A 151 6.07 4.33 5.98
C ALA A 151 6.99 3.80 7.07
N GLY A 152 6.67 4.05 8.33
CA GLY A 152 7.42 3.51 9.46
C GLY A 152 7.41 1.98 9.45
N THR A 153 8.47 1.36 9.96
CA THR A 153 8.65 -0.11 9.97
C THR A 153 7.59 -0.86 10.79
N ASN A 154 6.88 -0.15 11.65
CA ASN A 154 5.79 -0.67 12.47
C ASN A 154 4.42 -0.17 12.03
N ASP A 155 4.37 0.70 11.01
CA ASP A 155 3.14 1.31 10.53
C ASP A 155 2.65 0.61 9.26
N TYR A 156 1.36 0.61 9.05
CA TYR A 156 0.74 -0.04 7.89
C TYR A 156 1.22 -1.48 7.69
N VAL A 157 0.90 -2.35 8.66
CA VAL A 157 1.22 -3.78 8.61
C VAL A 157 0.12 -4.51 7.84
N PRO A 158 0.31 -4.84 6.54
CA PRO A 158 -0.68 -5.56 5.77
C PRO A 158 -0.77 -7.00 6.25
N LEU A 159 -1.99 -7.52 6.29
CA LEU A 159 -2.26 -8.95 6.54
C LEU A 159 -2.70 -9.63 5.24
N TYR A 160 -3.61 -9.00 4.52
CA TYR A 160 -4.11 -9.45 3.24
C TYR A 160 -4.28 -8.27 2.29
N SER A 161 -4.04 -8.49 1.00
CA SER A 161 -4.39 -7.53 -0.04
C SER A 161 -5.06 -8.22 -1.21
N TYR A 162 -5.84 -7.46 -1.97
CA TYR A 162 -6.66 -7.96 -3.06
C TYR A 162 -6.43 -7.08 -4.27
N SER A 163 -6.30 -7.71 -5.42
CA SER A 163 -6.27 -7.08 -6.73
C SER A 163 -7.31 -7.76 -7.64
N ARG A 164 -7.44 -7.28 -8.86
CA ARG A 164 -8.30 -7.93 -9.85
C ARG A 164 -7.88 -9.39 -10.05
N GLY A 165 -8.70 -10.33 -9.58
CA GLY A 165 -8.50 -11.77 -9.78
C GLY A 165 -7.48 -12.45 -8.87
N ALA A 166 -6.89 -11.76 -7.88
CA ALA A 166 -5.93 -12.37 -6.95
C ALA A 166 -6.07 -11.82 -5.53
N ALA A 167 -5.84 -12.71 -4.56
CA ALA A 167 -5.64 -12.38 -3.16
C ALA A 167 -4.19 -12.68 -2.74
N PHE A 168 -3.67 -11.89 -1.79
CA PHE A 168 -2.31 -12.01 -1.31
C PHE A 168 -2.30 -12.04 0.21
N ARG A 169 -1.48 -12.93 0.76
CA ARG A 169 -1.17 -12.98 2.19
C ARG A 169 0.17 -12.31 2.42
N HIS A 170 0.23 -11.42 3.38
CA HIS A 170 1.45 -10.75 3.83
C HIS A 170 2.04 -11.42 5.06
N THR A 171 3.33 -11.24 5.28
CA THR A 171 3.98 -11.79 6.47
C THR A 171 3.82 -10.83 7.63
N ASP A 172 3.29 -11.29 8.76
CA ASP A 172 3.05 -10.47 9.98
C ASP A 172 4.32 -9.83 10.59
N LYS A 173 5.47 -10.00 9.95
CA LYS A 173 6.78 -9.78 10.58
C LYS A 173 7.42 -8.44 10.27
N ALA A 174 6.89 -7.69 9.29
CA ALA A 174 7.42 -6.36 8.97
C ALA A 174 6.29 -5.45 8.49
N GLY A 175 6.31 -4.17 8.87
CA GLY A 175 5.54 -3.16 8.14
C GLY A 175 5.97 -3.13 6.67
N LEU A 176 5.20 -2.48 5.80
CA LEU A 176 5.42 -2.45 4.33
C LEU A 176 6.88 -2.14 3.92
N ALA A 177 7.64 -1.45 4.74
CA ALA A 177 8.98 -0.96 4.43
C ALA A 177 10.16 -1.92 4.74
N ASN A 178 9.96 -3.17 5.20
CA ASN A 178 11.07 -3.91 5.85
C ASN A 178 11.34 -5.35 5.43
N THR A 179 11.09 -5.75 4.21
CA THR A 179 11.49 -7.10 3.75
C THR A 179 12.98 -7.24 3.41
N ALA A 180 13.72 -6.13 3.25
CA ALA A 180 15.14 -6.20 2.87
C ALA A 180 16.08 -6.69 3.98
N VAL A 181 15.74 -6.52 5.27
CA VAL A 181 16.60 -6.92 6.39
C VAL A 181 16.48 -8.43 6.71
N ALA A 182 15.31 -9.02 6.50
CA ALA A 182 15.10 -10.45 6.78
C ALA A 182 15.81 -11.38 5.79
N ALA A 183 16.02 -10.96 4.55
CA ALA A 183 16.74 -11.74 3.55
C ALA A 183 18.27 -11.78 3.80
N LYS A 184 18.86 -10.68 4.27
CA LYS A 184 20.29 -10.60 4.59
C LYS A 184 20.70 -11.49 5.76
N ASN A 185 19.84 -11.62 6.79
CA ASN A 185 20.15 -12.43 7.98
C ASN A 185 20.00 -13.94 7.75
N ARG A 186 19.33 -14.37 6.66
CA ARG A 186 19.26 -15.80 6.29
C ARG A 186 20.48 -16.29 5.49
N VAL A 187 21.17 -15.40 4.79
CA VAL A 187 22.37 -15.75 4.00
C VAL A 187 23.63 -15.74 4.86
N ALA A 188 23.63 -15.07 6.00
CA ALA A 188 24.75 -15.01 6.93
C ALA A 188 24.75 -16.13 8.00
N ALA A 189 23.74 -17.02 8.00
CA ALA A 189 23.56 -18.10 8.97
C ALA A 189 23.68 -19.53 8.36
N ASN A 190 24.23 -19.64 7.12
CA ASN A 190 24.57 -20.93 6.49
C ASN A 190 26.05 -20.97 6.16
#